data_7dfbd9f1b392f354acb0dbc21047d6ce
#
_entry.id   7dfbd9f1b392f354acb0dbc21047d6ce
#
_cell.length_a   1.000
_cell.length_b   1.000
_cell.length_c   1.000
_cell.angle_alpha   90.00
_cell.angle_beta   90.00
_cell.angle_gamma   90.00
#
_symmetry.space_group_name_H-M   'P 1'
#
loop_
_entity.id
_entity.type
_entity.pdbx_description
1 polymer ?
#
loop_
_entity_poly.entity_id
_entity_poly.type
_entity_poly.pdbx_seq_one_letter_code
_entity_poly.pdbx_strand_id
1 'polypeptide(L)'
;MDSQAAQLQEAKIAVPTPCALSHIAIPSRDLNQSKQFFVDVLGGNLTVDEPALARIQFGNFGIVLAPQVGGATPAHAEYPHYAFTVAPEDFMGIKQRLEAFGVPTHDPWGRMNRPHALMYFRDPSGNEFELFCPSGFNAVPLRFGSRAGGDYVIDFAALCYSKLQKPAPGTDLPAVGPRGYNHMTLPVRDMHEAKRFFVAALGGTVAFERPEHITVIVGGAEIGLSSEAGGWTAADAEYPHYTLLVKSADMIPLKQRLETYAVPTSDLWSRNGSDTAMYLRDPSGTLWELYCESGFQGAARRGVSAGGDYKPDVKALNYETWRDPGK
;
A
#
# COMPACT_ATOMS: atom_id res chain seq x y z
N MET A 1 1.37 32.51 52.65
CA MET A 1 0.14 31.89 52.09
C MET A 1 0.45 31.61 50.63
N ASP A 2 1.13 30.51 50.38
CA ASP A 2 1.57 30.13 49.03
C ASP A 2 0.46 29.36 48.34
N SER A 3 -0.07 30.01 47.31
CA SER A 3 -1.04 29.40 46.41
C SER A 3 -0.30 28.36 45.53
N GLN A 4 -0.41 27.11 45.87
CA GLN A 4 -0.11 26.00 44.98
C GLN A 4 -1.17 25.99 43.86
N ALA A 5 -0.87 26.69 42.80
CA ALA A 5 -1.52 26.46 41.52
C ALA A 5 -1.06 25.09 41.03
N ALA A 6 -1.83 24.06 41.37
CA ALA A 6 -1.67 22.74 40.79
C ALA A 6 -1.88 22.86 39.26
N GLN A 7 -0.80 22.88 38.52
CA GLN A 7 -0.83 22.65 37.08
C GLN A 7 -1.32 21.20 36.85
N LEU A 8 -2.62 21.07 36.63
CA LEU A 8 -3.20 19.92 35.97
C LEU A 8 -2.63 19.94 34.54
N GLN A 9 -1.50 19.27 34.37
CA GLN A 9 -1.00 18.89 33.08
C GLN A 9 -2.02 17.87 32.55
N GLU A 10 -3.00 18.32 31.77
CA GLU A 10 -3.87 17.40 30.99
C GLU A 10 -2.93 16.47 30.24
N ALA A 11 -2.84 15.24 30.71
CA ALA A 11 -2.20 14.19 29.95
C ALA A 11 -2.93 14.14 28.60
N LYS A 12 -2.32 14.64 27.55
CA LYS A 12 -2.81 14.46 26.18
C LYS A 12 -3.00 12.95 26.01
N ILE A 13 -4.26 12.51 26.09
CA ILE A 13 -4.61 11.13 25.77
C ILE A 13 -4.06 10.90 24.37
N ALA A 14 -3.08 10.01 24.26
CA ALA A 14 -2.47 9.70 22.98
C ALA A 14 -3.57 9.25 22.03
N VAL A 15 -3.69 9.92 20.90
CA VAL A 15 -4.68 9.57 19.88
C VAL A 15 -4.33 8.17 19.35
N PRO A 16 -5.25 7.19 19.46
CA PRO A 16 -4.99 5.86 18.93
C PRO A 16 -4.73 5.97 17.42
N THR A 17 -3.63 5.39 16.96
CA THR A 17 -3.20 5.44 15.57
C THR A 17 -2.70 4.07 15.14
N PRO A 18 -2.82 3.70 13.85
CA PRO A 18 -2.07 2.59 13.29
C PRO A 18 -0.57 2.73 13.57
N CYS A 19 0.17 1.63 13.67
CA CYS A 19 1.58 1.63 14.05
C CYS A 19 2.54 1.18 12.93
N ALA A 20 2.03 0.56 11.87
CA ALA A 20 2.79 0.17 10.68
C ALA A 20 1.86 -0.15 9.50
N LEU A 21 2.43 -0.25 8.29
CA LEU A 21 1.80 -0.97 7.18
C LEU A 21 2.16 -2.46 7.30
N SER A 22 1.16 -3.33 7.28
CA SER A 22 1.36 -4.78 7.33
C SER A 22 1.55 -5.37 5.93
N HIS A 23 0.58 -5.13 5.07
CA HIS A 23 0.56 -5.65 3.71
C HIS A 23 -0.35 -4.84 2.81
N ILE A 24 -0.18 -5.04 1.51
CA ILE A 24 -1.17 -4.69 0.50
C ILE A 24 -1.78 -5.98 -0.04
N ALA A 25 -3.09 -5.99 -0.24
CA ALA A 25 -3.77 -7.10 -0.89
C ALA A 25 -4.23 -6.65 -2.28
N ILE A 26 -3.75 -7.32 -3.31
CA ILE A 26 -3.94 -6.94 -4.71
C ILE A 26 -4.59 -8.05 -5.52
N PRO A 27 -5.38 -7.69 -6.55
CA PRO A 27 -5.95 -8.66 -7.46
C PRO A 27 -4.88 -9.35 -8.29
N SER A 28 -5.02 -10.66 -8.49
CA SER A 28 -4.15 -11.49 -9.31
C SER A 28 -4.97 -12.24 -10.36
N ARG A 29 -4.71 -11.96 -11.64
CA ARG A 29 -5.37 -12.65 -12.77
C ARG A 29 -5.00 -14.13 -12.85
N ASP A 30 -3.76 -14.45 -12.55
CA ASP A 30 -3.20 -15.80 -12.49
C ASP A 30 -2.28 -15.90 -11.27
N LEU A 31 -2.78 -16.56 -10.23
CA LEU A 31 -2.07 -16.66 -8.95
C LEU A 31 -0.70 -17.31 -9.08
N ASN A 32 -0.54 -18.29 -9.97
CA ASN A 32 0.74 -18.97 -10.16
C ASN A 32 1.76 -18.07 -10.85
N GLN A 33 1.36 -17.31 -11.87
CA GLN A 33 2.25 -16.33 -12.50
C GLN A 33 2.60 -15.18 -11.54
N SER A 34 1.64 -14.70 -10.74
CA SER A 34 1.93 -13.67 -9.74
C SER A 34 2.86 -14.20 -8.65
N LYS A 35 2.66 -15.43 -8.13
CA LYS A 35 3.62 -16.06 -7.20
C LYS A 35 5.01 -16.15 -7.81
N GLN A 36 5.11 -16.64 -9.04
CA GLN A 36 6.39 -16.74 -9.76
C GLN A 36 7.06 -15.35 -9.89
N PHE A 37 6.29 -14.32 -10.22
CA PHE A 37 6.81 -12.95 -10.31
C PHE A 37 7.40 -12.47 -9.00
N PHE A 38 6.64 -12.55 -7.90
CA PHE A 38 7.11 -12.02 -6.62
C PHE A 38 8.21 -12.86 -5.98
N VAL A 39 8.24 -14.18 -6.21
CA VAL A 39 9.26 -15.10 -5.67
C VAL A 39 10.48 -15.18 -6.59
N ASP A 40 10.30 -15.60 -7.84
CA ASP A 40 11.43 -15.90 -8.73
C ASP A 40 12.04 -14.64 -9.34
N VAL A 41 11.22 -13.59 -9.63
CA VAL A 41 11.73 -12.34 -10.22
C VAL A 41 12.18 -11.36 -9.15
N LEU A 42 11.39 -11.11 -8.13
CA LEU A 42 11.69 -10.11 -7.09
C LEU A 42 12.36 -10.68 -5.84
N GLY A 43 12.45 -12.00 -5.68
CA GLY A 43 13.14 -12.61 -4.54
C GLY A 43 12.36 -12.57 -3.22
N GLY A 44 11.04 -12.41 -3.27
CA GLY A 44 10.18 -12.44 -2.09
C GLY A 44 10.06 -13.85 -1.49
N ASN A 45 9.73 -13.91 -0.21
CA ASN A 45 9.53 -15.17 0.52
C ASN A 45 8.05 -15.54 0.57
N LEU A 46 7.66 -16.68 -0.02
CA LEU A 46 6.29 -17.19 0.02
C LEU A 46 5.99 -17.75 1.42
N THR A 47 5.09 -17.08 2.15
CA THR A 47 4.75 -17.41 3.55
C THR A 47 3.38 -18.08 3.70
N VAL A 48 2.47 -17.87 2.74
CA VAL A 48 1.18 -18.55 2.64
C VAL A 48 0.97 -18.94 1.17
N ASP A 49 0.58 -20.18 0.93
CA ASP A 49 0.28 -20.73 -0.40
C ASP A 49 -1.01 -21.55 -0.33
N GLU A 50 -2.13 -20.89 -0.56
CA GLU A 50 -3.46 -21.48 -0.58
C GLU A 50 -4.09 -21.36 -1.98
N PRO A 51 -5.06 -22.20 -2.36
CA PRO A 51 -5.71 -22.13 -3.67
C PRO A 51 -6.34 -20.77 -4.01
N ALA A 52 -6.80 -20.03 -2.98
CA ALA A 52 -7.50 -18.75 -3.12
C ALA A 52 -6.72 -17.56 -2.55
N LEU A 53 -5.48 -17.76 -2.11
CA LEU A 53 -4.66 -16.69 -1.54
C LEU A 53 -3.20 -17.10 -1.47
N ALA A 54 -2.31 -16.19 -1.83
CA ALA A 54 -0.89 -16.33 -1.53
C ALA A 54 -0.38 -15.08 -0.80
N ARG A 55 0.57 -15.26 0.13
CA ARG A 55 1.27 -14.15 0.79
C ARG A 55 2.75 -14.26 0.55
N ILE A 56 3.33 -13.19 0.03
CA ILE A 56 4.76 -13.05 -0.20
C ILE A 56 5.29 -11.94 0.71
N GLN A 57 6.41 -12.19 1.37
CA GLN A 57 7.02 -11.29 2.33
C GLN A 57 8.32 -10.70 1.78
N PHE A 58 8.48 -9.36 1.91
CA PHE A 58 9.69 -8.60 1.65
C PHE A 58 10.07 -7.84 2.93
N GLY A 59 11.07 -8.33 3.67
CA GLY A 59 11.39 -7.75 4.98
C GLY A 59 10.19 -7.77 5.94
N ASN A 60 9.76 -6.61 6.38
CA ASN A 60 8.60 -6.43 7.27
C ASN A 60 7.27 -6.14 6.53
N PHE A 61 7.26 -6.21 5.21
CA PHE A 61 6.11 -5.85 4.37
C PHE A 61 5.61 -7.05 3.57
N GLY A 62 4.29 -7.26 3.55
CA GLY A 62 3.64 -8.35 2.82
C GLY A 62 2.89 -7.88 1.57
N ILE A 63 2.86 -8.75 0.56
CA ILE A 63 1.93 -8.68 -0.57
C ILE A 63 1.01 -9.89 -0.48
N VAL A 64 -0.27 -9.65 -0.43
CA VAL A 64 -1.31 -10.68 -0.50
C VAL A 64 -1.90 -10.68 -1.90
N LEU A 65 -1.91 -11.83 -2.53
CA LEU A 65 -2.46 -12.06 -3.87
C LEU A 65 -3.79 -12.79 -3.74
N ALA A 66 -4.84 -12.23 -4.33
CA ALA A 66 -6.15 -12.86 -4.38
C ALA A 66 -6.60 -13.06 -5.83
N PRO A 67 -7.13 -14.23 -6.20
CA PRO A 67 -7.60 -14.49 -7.56
C PRO A 67 -8.75 -13.55 -7.95
N GLN A 68 -8.46 -12.64 -8.86
CA GLN A 68 -9.44 -11.70 -9.42
C GLN A 68 -8.99 -11.25 -10.80
N VAL A 69 -9.92 -11.04 -11.70
CA VAL A 69 -9.63 -10.57 -13.06
C VAL A 69 -9.12 -9.12 -13.04
N GLY A 70 -7.99 -8.89 -13.70
CA GLY A 70 -7.38 -7.57 -13.83
C GLY A 70 -6.44 -7.20 -12.68
N GLY A 71 -5.79 -6.07 -12.84
CA GLY A 71 -4.95 -5.41 -11.84
C GLY A 71 -5.67 -4.17 -11.26
N ALA A 72 -5.09 -3.59 -10.22
CA ALA A 72 -5.63 -2.39 -9.58
C ALA A 72 -5.36 -1.12 -10.39
N THR A 73 -4.27 -1.09 -11.18
CA THR A 73 -3.82 0.09 -11.90
C THR A 73 -4.24 0.00 -13.37
N PRO A 74 -5.00 0.98 -13.90
CA PRO A 74 -5.32 1.03 -15.34
C PRO A 74 -4.05 1.13 -16.20
N ALA A 75 -4.10 0.61 -17.44
CA ALA A 75 -2.93 0.50 -18.32
C ALA A 75 -2.17 1.81 -18.55
N HIS A 76 -2.90 2.93 -18.65
CA HIS A 76 -2.31 4.25 -18.92
C HIS A 76 -2.10 5.10 -17.65
N ALA A 77 -2.41 4.55 -16.45
CA ALA A 77 -2.34 5.29 -15.21
C ALA A 77 -1.05 4.96 -14.44
N GLU A 78 -0.54 5.96 -13.72
CA GLU A 78 0.53 5.81 -12.74
C GLU A 78 0.00 5.27 -11.41
N TYR A 79 -1.28 5.47 -11.09
CA TYR A 79 -1.84 5.19 -9.76
C TYR A 79 -2.98 4.16 -9.77
N PRO A 80 -3.12 3.34 -8.72
CA PRO A 80 -2.20 3.22 -7.59
C PRO A 80 -0.87 2.59 -8.01
N HIS A 81 0.24 3.02 -7.37
CA HIS A 81 1.51 2.30 -7.43
C HIS A 81 2.08 2.02 -6.05
N TYR A 82 2.96 1.03 -5.99
CA TYR A 82 3.55 0.51 -4.76
C TYR A 82 5.07 0.48 -4.89
N ALA A 83 5.75 1.31 -4.08
CA ALA A 83 7.18 1.47 -4.18
C ALA A 83 7.94 0.57 -3.20
N PHE A 84 8.92 -0.13 -3.72
CA PHE A 84 9.88 -0.89 -2.95
C PHE A 84 11.16 -0.10 -2.73
N THR A 85 11.68 -0.12 -1.52
CA THR A 85 13.04 0.36 -1.24
C THR A 85 14.07 -0.59 -1.84
N VAL A 86 15.01 -0.02 -2.60
CA VAL A 86 16.10 -0.75 -3.24
C VAL A 86 17.44 -0.10 -2.90
N ALA A 87 18.45 -0.91 -2.62
CA ALA A 87 19.82 -0.43 -2.49
C ALA A 87 20.40 0.01 -3.84
N PRO A 88 21.25 1.03 -3.87
CA PRO A 88 21.84 1.51 -5.13
C PRO A 88 22.61 0.44 -5.91
N GLU A 89 23.30 -0.46 -5.21
CA GLU A 89 24.03 -1.59 -5.80
C GLU A 89 23.12 -2.68 -6.40
N ASP A 90 21.89 -2.84 -5.88
CA ASP A 90 20.94 -3.88 -6.31
C ASP A 90 20.03 -3.43 -7.45
N PHE A 91 19.88 -2.13 -7.66
CA PHE A 91 18.86 -1.54 -8.54
C PHE A 91 18.95 -2.08 -9.99
N MET A 92 20.13 -2.03 -10.59
CA MET A 92 20.34 -2.52 -11.96
C MET A 92 20.27 -4.04 -12.06
N GLY A 93 20.65 -4.75 -11.00
CA GLY A 93 20.49 -6.21 -10.93
C GLY A 93 19.01 -6.64 -10.92
N ILE A 94 18.14 -5.91 -10.20
CA ILE A 94 16.69 -6.17 -10.22
C ILE A 94 16.13 -5.85 -11.61
N LYS A 95 16.54 -4.75 -12.24
CA LYS A 95 16.16 -4.42 -13.62
C LYS A 95 16.51 -5.56 -14.57
N GLN A 96 17.75 -6.05 -14.51
CA GLN A 96 18.21 -7.19 -15.33
C GLN A 96 17.35 -8.45 -15.12
N ARG A 97 16.97 -8.76 -13.86
CA ARG A 97 16.07 -9.87 -13.57
C ARG A 97 14.71 -9.68 -14.21
N LEU A 98 14.09 -8.51 -14.04
CA LEU A 98 12.80 -8.17 -14.64
C LEU A 98 12.83 -8.42 -16.16
N GLU A 99 13.81 -7.88 -16.86
CA GLU A 99 13.98 -8.00 -18.31
C GLU A 99 14.23 -9.46 -18.74
N ALA A 100 15.01 -10.22 -17.98
CA ALA A 100 15.26 -11.63 -18.26
C ALA A 100 14.01 -12.51 -18.20
N PHE A 101 13.03 -12.12 -17.38
CA PHE A 101 11.71 -12.75 -17.31
C PHE A 101 10.68 -12.13 -18.27
N GLY A 102 11.12 -11.23 -19.17
CA GLY A 102 10.27 -10.59 -20.17
C GLY A 102 9.34 -9.51 -19.59
N VAL A 103 9.65 -8.98 -18.41
CA VAL A 103 8.92 -7.85 -17.80
C VAL A 103 9.42 -6.56 -18.43
N PRO A 104 8.55 -5.77 -19.08
CA PRO A 104 8.96 -4.47 -19.62
C PRO A 104 9.41 -3.53 -18.53
N THR A 105 10.48 -2.80 -18.79
CA THR A 105 11.04 -1.76 -17.92
C THR A 105 11.36 -0.53 -18.75
N HIS A 106 11.71 0.55 -18.08
CA HIS A 106 12.24 1.77 -18.70
C HIS A 106 13.57 2.16 -18.07
N ASP A 107 14.21 3.22 -18.57
CA ASP A 107 15.45 3.71 -17.98
C ASP A 107 15.22 4.27 -16.57
N PRO A 108 16.16 4.07 -15.64
CA PRO A 108 16.11 4.74 -14.36
C PRO A 108 16.02 6.25 -14.52
N TRP A 109 15.17 6.88 -13.75
CA TRP A 109 14.99 8.31 -13.78
C TRP A 109 15.01 8.94 -12.39
N GLY A 110 15.12 10.24 -12.29
CA GLY A 110 15.19 10.98 -11.04
C GLY A 110 14.39 12.28 -11.09
N ARG A 111 14.12 12.82 -9.92
CA ARG A 111 13.56 14.17 -9.75
C ARG A 111 14.72 15.12 -9.44
N MET A 112 14.85 16.21 -10.21
CA MET A 112 16.03 17.10 -10.26
C MET A 112 16.57 17.57 -8.91
N ASN A 113 15.76 17.65 -7.88
CA ASN A 113 16.18 18.18 -6.57
C ASN A 113 16.41 17.11 -5.49
N ARG A 114 16.43 15.82 -5.86
CA ARG A 114 16.60 14.72 -4.90
C ARG A 114 17.50 13.63 -5.49
N PRO A 115 18.44 13.09 -4.72
CA PRO A 115 19.41 12.10 -5.20
C PRO A 115 18.81 10.68 -5.23
N HIS A 116 17.56 10.53 -5.67
CA HIS A 116 16.90 9.22 -5.76
C HIS A 116 16.77 8.76 -7.21
N ALA A 117 16.80 7.46 -7.39
CA ALA A 117 16.50 6.81 -8.66
C ALA A 117 15.20 6.01 -8.57
N LEU A 118 14.43 6.04 -9.63
CA LEU A 118 13.10 5.47 -9.74
C LEU A 118 13.00 4.63 -11.01
N MET A 119 12.21 3.55 -10.98
CA MET A 119 11.84 2.79 -12.17
C MET A 119 10.50 2.09 -11.92
N TYR A 120 9.55 2.27 -12.82
CA TYR A 120 8.27 1.58 -12.78
C TYR A 120 8.30 0.27 -13.56
N PHE A 121 7.48 -0.66 -13.15
CA PHE A 121 7.22 -1.93 -13.80
C PHE A 121 5.86 -2.47 -13.33
N ARG A 122 5.33 -3.47 -14.03
CA ARG A 122 4.06 -4.10 -13.64
C ARG A 122 4.25 -5.56 -13.26
N ASP A 123 3.35 -6.07 -12.42
CA ASP A 123 3.19 -7.50 -12.25
C ASP A 123 2.41 -8.11 -13.44
N PRO A 124 2.33 -9.45 -13.58
CA PRO A 124 1.58 -10.09 -14.68
C PRO A 124 0.09 -9.76 -14.71
N SER A 125 -0.46 -9.25 -13.61
CA SER A 125 -1.86 -8.86 -13.50
C SER A 125 -2.11 -7.41 -13.89
N GLY A 126 -1.05 -6.59 -14.01
CA GLY A 126 -1.10 -5.18 -14.37
C GLY A 126 -1.06 -4.22 -13.18
N ASN A 127 -0.80 -4.71 -11.97
CA ASN A 127 -0.56 -3.83 -10.82
C ASN A 127 0.77 -3.10 -11.01
N GLU A 128 0.78 -1.78 -10.75
CA GLU A 128 1.97 -0.93 -10.92
C GLU A 128 2.86 -0.94 -9.68
N PHE A 129 4.15 -1.15 -9.92
CA PHE A 129 5.18 -1.14 -8.89
C PHE A 129 6.29 -0.16 -9.24
N GLU A 130 7.00 0.31 -8.22
CA GLU A 130 8.15 1.18 -8.36
C GLU A 130 9.36 0.59 -7.62
N LEU A 131 10.52 0.56 -8.25
CA LEU A 131 11.79 0.49 -7.55
C LEU A 131 12.17 1.91 -7.14
N PHE A 132 12.41 2.11 -5.86
CA PHE A 132 12.80 3.39 -5.29
C PHE A 132 14.15 3.26 -4.58
N CYS A 133 15.17 3.91 -5.12
CA CYS A 133 16.47 4.05 -4.48
C CYS A 133 16.58 5.47 -3.90
N PRO A 134 16.54 5.64 -2.56
CA PRO A 134 16.44 6.96 -1.95
C PRO A 134 17.72 7.83 -2.11
N SER A 135 18.87 7.19 -2.30
CA SER A 135 20.16 7.90 -2.46
C SER A 135 21.26 6.96 -2.95
N GLY A 136 22.37 7.55 -3.41
CA GLY A 136 23.60 6.81 -3.72
C GLY A 136 23.61 6.12 -5.08
N PHE A 137 22.55 6.21 -5.88
CA PHE A 137 22.53 5.61 -7.21
C PHE A 137 23.46 6.36 -8.17
N ASN A 138 24.39 5.63 -8.79
CA ASN A 138 25.36 6.17 -9.74
C ASN A 138 25.72 5.20 -10.88
N ALA A 139 24.95 4.09 -11.01
CA ALA A 139 25.26 3.05 -12.00
C ALA A 139 25.12 3.53 -13.45
N VAL A 140 24.13 4.41 -13.71
CA VAL A 140 23.91 5.06 -15.00
C VAL A 140 23.45 6.50 -14.80
N PRO A 141 23.64 7.41 -15.77
CA PRO A 141 23.07 8.75 -15.73
C PRO A 141 21.54 8.70 -15.62
N LEU A 142 20.97 9.45 -14.68
CA LEU A 142 19.53 9.54 -14.55
C LEU A 142 18.93 10.49 -15.60
N ARG A 143 17.81 10.07 -16.17
CA ARG A 143 16.92 10.97 -16.91
C ARG A 143 16.04 11.74 -15.94
N PHE A 144 15.53 12.90 -16.35
CA PHE A 144 14.68 13.71 -15.48
C PHE A 144 13.29 13.89 -16.10
N GLY A 145 12.26 13.63 -15.32
CA GLY A 145 10.88 13.75 -15.76
C GLY A 145 10.46 15.19 -16.01
N SER A 146 9.44 15.38 -16.85
CA SER A 146 8.90 16.69 -17.25
C SER A 146 8.46 17.54 -16.05
N ARG A 147 7.91 16.94 -15.01
CA ARG A 147 7.54 17.61 -13.72
C ARG A 147 8.75 18.17 -12.97
N ALA A 148 9.95 17.68 -13.29
CA ALA A 148 11.21 18.15 -12.72
C ALA A 148 12.00 19.04 -13.68
N GLY A 149 11.36 19.53 -14.77
CA GLY A 149 11.99 20.35 -15.81
C GLY A 149 12.81 19.55 -16.83
N GLY A 150 12.71 18.21 -16.82
CA GLY A 150 13.28 17.34 -17.84
C GLY A 150 12.31 17.08 -19.00
N ASP A 151 12.70 16.19 -19.88
CA ASP A 151 11.92 15.79 -21.08
C ASP A 151 11.45 14.34 -21.04
N TYR A 152 11.79 13.61 -19.98
CA TYR A 152 11.46 12.20 -19.87
C TYR A 152 10.01 11.98 -19.47
N VAL A 153 9.28 11.28 -20.30
CA VAL A 153 7.89 10.86 -20.07
C VAL A 153 7.84 9.35 -20.14
N ILE A 154 7.19 8.74 -19.14
CA ILE A 154 7.02 7.30 -19.05
C ILE A 154 5.73 6.91 -19.76
N ASP A 155 5.82 5.96 -20.68
CA ASP A 155 4.65 5.30 -21.27
C ASP A 155 4.24 4.11 -20.39
N PHE A 156 3.32 4.34 -19.46
CA PHE A 156 2.81 3.30 -18.55
C PHE A 156 2.12 2.15 -19.29
N ALA A 157 1.53 2.42 -20.47
CA ALA A 157 0.90 1.37 -21.28
C ALA A 157 1.93 0.39 -21.85
N ALA A 158 3.12 0.89 -22.18
CA ALA A 158 4.22 0.06 -22.68
C ALA A 158 4.78 -0.91 -21.61
N LEU A 159 4.48 -0.68 -20.33
CA LEU A 159 4.86 -1.58 -19.22
C LEU A 159 3.90 -2.77 -19.08
N CYS A 160 2.77 -2.79 -19.79
CA CYS A 160 1.81 -3.88 -19.73
C CYS A 160 2.30 -5.11 -20.48
N TYR A 161 2.14 -6.26 -19.84
CA TYR A 161 2.37 -7.57 -20.45
C TYR A 161 1.40 -8.60 -19.85
N SER A 162 1.29 -9.78 -20.44
CA SER A 162 0.28 -10.77 -20.03
C SER A 162 0.90 -12.05 -19.46
N LYS A 163 2.19 -12.29 -19.67
CA LYS A 163 2.83 -13.55 -19.31
C LYS A 163 4.33 -13.39 -19.07
N LEU A 164 4.81 -14.00 -17.99
CA LEU A 164 6.23 -14.13 -17.73
C LEU A 164 6.89 -15.06 -18.75
N GLN A 165 8.12 -14.72 -19.12
CA GLN A 165 8.98 -15.58 -19.92
C GLN A 165 9.91 -16.36 -18.97
N LYS A 166 10.43 -17.49 -19.46
CA LYS A 166 11.53 -18.15 -18.77
C LYS A 166 12.84 -17.55 -19.25
N PRO A 167 13.77 -17.23 -18.34
CA PRO A 167 15.11 -16.81 -18.73
C PRO A 167 15.77 -17.86 -19.62
N ALA A 168 16.63 -17.42 -20.54
CA ALA A 168 17.38 -18.34 -21.37
C ALA A 168 18.21 -19.32 -20.49
N PRO A 169 18.35 -20.58 -20.87
CA PRO A 169 19.19 -21.54 -20.14
C PRO A 169 20.62 -20.99 -19.95
N GLY A 170 21.13 -21.05 -18.73
CA GLY A 170 22.47 -20.57 -18.40
C GLY A 170 22.56 -19.05 -18.16
N THR A 171 21.44 -18.32 -18.16
CA THR A 171 21.45 -16.91 -17.75
C THR A 171 21.84 -16.81 -16.28
N ASP A 172 22.95 -16.11 -16.01
CA ASP A 172 23.37 -15.77 -14.66
C ASP A 172 22.57 -14.55 -14.17
N LEU A 173 21.66 -14.79 -13.24
CA LEU A 173 20.80 -13.75 -12.67
C LEU A 173 21.33 -13.30 -11.30
N PRO A 174 21.48 -12.00 -11.06
CA PRO A 174 21.91 -11.50 -9.76
C PRO A 174 20.94 -11.96 -8.65
N ALA A 175 21.49 -12.39 -7.51
CA ALA A 175 20.72 -12.75 -6.32
C ALA A 175 20.37 -11.49 -5.52
N VAL A 176 19.53 -10.63 -6.09
CA VAL A 176 19.13 -9.32 -5.55
C VAL A 176 17.62 -9.19 -5.50
N GLY A 177 17.12 -8.36 -4.60
CA GLY A 177 15.68 -8.09 -4.48
C GLY A 177 15.39 -6.83 -3.67
N PRO A 178 14.14 -6.36 -3.67
CA PRO A 178 13.70 -5.26 -2.84
C PRO A 178 13.89 -5.53 -1.35
N ARG A 179 14.23 -4.49 -0.57
CA ARG A 179 14.45 -4.58 0.89
C ARG A 179 13.16 -4.46 1.71
N GLY A 180 12.08 -3.97 1.10
CA GLY A 180 10.78 -3.80 1.74
C GLY A 180 10.00 -2.63 1.17
N TYR A 181 8.96 -2.22 1.88
CA TYR A 181 8.10 -1.10 1.51
C TYR A 181 8.83 0.24 1.62
N ASN A 182 8.55 1.14 0.69
CA ASN A 182 8.94 2.54 0.76
C ASN A 182 7.70 3.44 0.92
N HIS A 183 6.89 3.52 -0.11
CA HIS A 183 5.65 4.29 -0.13
C HIS A 183 4.63 3.65 -1.07
N MET A 184 3.40 4.12 -0.98
CA MET A 184 2.40 3.93 -2.02
C MET A 184 1.85 5.29 -2.43
N THR A 185 1.39 5.42 -3.66
CA THR A 185 0.60 6.59 -4.07
C THR A 185 -0.75 6.13 -4.59
N LEU A 186 -1.79 6.74 -4.06
CA LEU A 186 -3.17 6.41 -4.35
C LEU A 186 -3.85 7.56 -5.10
N PRO A 187 -4.70 7.26 -6.10
CA PRO A 187 -5.58 8.25 -6.67
C PRO A 187 -6.64 8.62 -5.62
N VAL A 188 -6.95 9.90 -5.50
CA VAL A 188 -8.01 10.40 -4.62
C VAL A 188 -8.89 11.40 -5.33
N ARG A 189 -10.18 11.43 -4.96
CA ARG A 189 -11.16 12.34 -5.57
C ARG A 189 -10.92 13.80 -5.18
N ASP A 190 -10.57 14.02 -3.93
CA ASP A 190 -10.21 15.31 -3.36
C ASP A 190 -9.03 15.11 -2.40
N MET A 191 -7.87 15.67 -2.75
CA MET A 191 -6.64 15.51 -1.97
C MET A 191 -6.73 16.15 -0.59
N HIS A 192 -7.42 17.27 -0.46
CA HIS A 192 -7.55 17.95 0.82
C HIS A 192 -8.54 17.22 1.73
N GLU A 193 -9.61 16.66 1.19
CA GLU A 193 -10.54 15.81 1.94
C GLU A 193 -9.83 14.52 2.40
N ALA A 194 -9.12 13.84 1.49
CA ALA A 194 -8.34 12.66 1.83
C ALA A 194 -7.27 12.97 2.89
N LYS A 195 -6.52 14.07 2.74
CA LYS A 195 -5.57 14.53 3.77
C LYS A 195 -6.24 14.66 5.14
N ARG A 196 -7.37 15.36 5.21
CA ARG A 196 -8.10 15.56 6.49
C ARG A 196 -8.56 14.24 7.09
N PHE A 197 -9.02 13.29 6.23
CA PHE A 197 -9.39 11.94 6.66
C PHE A 197 -8.20 11.22 7.31
N PHE A 198 -7.06 11.13 6.63
CA PHE A 198 -5.89 10.44 7.19
C PHE A 198 -5.37 11.10 8.46
N VAL A 199 -5.43 12.41 8.56
CA VAL A 199 -4.99 13.14 9.76
C VAL A 199 -6.03 13.04 10.88
N ALA A 200 -7.29 13.39 10.62
CA ALA A 200 -8.31 13.45 11.65
C ALA A 200 -8.82 12.06 12.06
N ALA A 201 -9.11 11.17 11.12
CA ALA A 201 -9.71 9.88 11.44
C ALA A 201 -8.68 8.81 11.81
N LEU A 202 -7.52 8.76 11.14
CA LEU A 202 -6.49 7.77 11.37
C LEU A 202 -5.28 8.27 12.18
N GLY A 203 -5.25 9.56 12.56
CA GLY A 203 -4.17 10.10 13.40
C GLY A 203 -2.83 10.27 12.68
N GLY A 204 -2.86 10.34 11.36
CA GLY A 204 -1.68 10.58 10.54
C GLY A 204 -1.15 12.01 10.63
N THR A 205 0.01 12.23 10.02
CA THR A 205 0.66 13.54 9.89
C THR A 205 0.96 13.84 8.44
N VAL A 206 0.96 15.13 8.07
CA VAL A 206 1.36 15.57 6.73
C VAL A 206 2.89 15.66 6.69
N ALA A 207 3.50 14.90 5.78
CA ALA A 207 4.94 14.94 5.55
C ALA A 207 5.33 15.93 4.46
N PHE A 208 4.44 16.09 3.46
CA PHE A 208 4.71 16.91 2.29
C PHE A 208 3.40 17.32 1.60
N GLU A 209 3.35 18.53 1.04
CA GLU A 209 2.17 19.05 0.34
C GLU A 209 2.57 19.93 -0.85
N ARG A 210 2.00 19.63 -2.01
CA ARG A 210 2.02 20.43 -3.23
C ARG A 210 0.63 20.44 -3.87
N PRO A 211 0.35 21.32 -4.82
CA PRO A 211 -0.96 21.36 -5.48
C PRO A 211 -1.39 20.04 -6.13
N GLU A 212 -0.44 19.26 -6.64
CA GLU A 212 -0.69 18.01 -7.37
C GLU A 212 -0.44 16.73 -6.54
N HIS A 213 0.11 16.87 -5.32
CA HIS A 213 0.51 15.71 -4.52
C HIS A 213 0.62 16.05 -3.04
N ILE A 214 -0.01 15.25 -2.19
CA ILE A 214 0.11 15.34 -0.74
C ILE A 214 0.64 14.00 -0.22
N THR A 215 1.63 14.04 0.67
CA THR A 215 2.11 12.85 1.36
C THR A 215 1.69 12.89 2.81
N VAL A 216 1.01 11.86 3.29
CA VAL A 216 0.68 11.63 4.69
C VAL A 216 1.43 10.44 5.24
N ILE A 217 1.74 10.46 6.53
CA ILE A 217 2.33 9.33 7.25
C ILE A 217 1.31 8.82 8.26
N VAL A 218 0.94 7.56 8.15
CA VAL A 218 0.04 6.87 9.08
C VAL A 218 0.76 5.64 9.61
N GLY A 219 1.03 5.60 10.91
CA GLY A 219 1.76 4.47 11.53
C GLY A 219 3.15 4.22 10.92
N GLY A 220 3.82 5.26 10.44
CA GLY A 220 5.10 5.13 9.74
C GLY A 220 4.99 4.72 8.26
N ALA A 221 3.79 4.40 7.77
CA ALA A 221 3.56 4.18 6.35
C ALA A 221 3.45 5.51 5.60
N GLU A 222 4.25 5.70 4.57
CA GLU A 222 4.19 6.87 3.69
C GLU A 222 3.16 6.62 2.59
N ILE A 223 2.13 7.48 2.52
CA ILE A 223 1.01 7.38 1.58
C ILE A 223 0.93 8.68 0.79
N GLY A 224 1.21 8.61 -0.50
CA GLY A 224 0.99 9.68 -1.45
C GLY A 224 -0.48 9.74 -1.87
N LEU A 225 -1.01 10.94 -1.98
CA LEU A 225 -2.36 11.26 -2.46
C LEU A 225 -2.20 12.06 -3.74
N SER A 226 -2.83 11.61 -4.82
CA SER A 226 -2.79 12.28 -6.12
C SER A 226 -4.19 12.49 -6.66
N SER A 227 -4.46 13.67 -7.24
CA SER A 227 -5.72 13.95 -7.94
C SER A 227 -5.76 13.39 -9.37
N GLU A 228 -4.68 12.77 -9.84
CA GLU A 228 -4.66 12.15 -11.15
C GLU A 228 -5.58 10.94 -11.24
N ALA A 229 -6.16 10.72 -12.40
CA ALA A 229 -7.01 9.57 -12.65
C ALA A 229 -6.24 8.25 -12.45
N GLY A 230 -6.84 7.29 -11.77
CA GLY A 230 -6.23 6.02 -11.45
C GLY A 230 -7.24 4.91 -11.23
N GLY A 231 -6.76 3.80 -10.72
CA GLY A 231 -7.60 2.67 -10.37
C GLY A 231 -8.27 2.85 -9.00
N TRP A 232 -9.54 2.53 -8.94
CA TRP A 232 -10.36 2.58 -7.73
C TRP A 232 -10.72 1.18 -7.27
N THR A 233 -10.83 0.99 -5.96
CA THR A 233 -11.49 -0.20 -5.45
C THR A 233 -12.97 -0.12 -5.79
N ALA A 234 -13.50 -1.10 -6.53
CA ALA A 234 -14.93 -1.15 -6.81
C ALA A 234 -15.75 -1.24 -5.51
N ALA A 235 -16.97 -0.68 -5.53
CA ALA A 235 -17.79 -0.55 -4.33
C ALA A 235 -18.11 -1.89 -3.63
N ASP A 236 -18.12 -2.99 -4.39
CA ASP A 236 -18.40 -4.36 -3.94
C ASP A 236 -17.15 -5.25 -3.93
N ALA A 237 -15.98 -4.71 -4.30
CA ALA A 237 -14.72 -5.46 -4.33
C ALA A 237 -13.96 -5.37 -3.01
N GLU A 238 -13.36 -6.49 -2.62
CA GLU A 238 -12.44 -6.58 -1.48
C GLU A 238 -11.01 -6.18 -1.87
N TYR A 239 -10.67 -6.25 -3.15
CA TYR A 239 -9.32 -5.97 -3.64
C TYR A 239 -9.31 -4.83 -4.68
N PRO A 240 -8.29 -3.94 -4.68
CA PRO A 240 -7.20 -3.89 -3.71
C PRO A 240 -7.67 -3.37 -2.35
N HIS A 241 -6.99 -3.79 -1.28
CA HIS A 241 -7.06 -3.13 0.02
C HIS A 241 -5.68 -3.01 0.68
N TYR A 242 -5.58 -2.10 1.63
CA TYR A 242 -4.34 -1.72 2.30
C TYR A 242 -4.48 -1.93 3.80
N THR A 243 -3.53 -2.66 4.40
CA THR A 243 -3.66 -3.12 5.78
C THR A 243 -2.69 -2.41 6.69
N LEU A 244 -3.25 -1.64 7.61
CA LEU A 244 -2.51 -0.95 8.66
C LEU A 244 -2.53 -1.78 9.95
N LEU A 245 -1.35 -2.02 10.53
CA LEU A 245 -1.24 -2.66 11.84
C LEU A 245 -1.73 -1.73 12.93
N VAL A 246 -2.46 -2.31 13.88
CA VAL A 246 -3.01 -1.62 15.05
C VAL A 246 -2.66 -2.44 16.29
N LYS A 247 -2.24 -1.78 17.35
CA LYS A 247 -2.07 -2.45 18.65
C LYS A 247 -3.43 -2.92 19.17
N SER A 248 -3.45 -4.07 19.85
CA SER A 248 -4.68 -4.66 20.37
C SER A 248 -5.50 -3.68 21.24
N ALA A 249 -4.84 -2.87 22.05
CA ALA A 249 -5.48 -1.87 22.90
C ALA A 249 -6.11 -0.70 22.13
N ASP A 250 -5.64 -0.43 20.90
CA ASP A 250 -6.08 0.72 20.07
C ASP A 250 -7.22 0.34 19.11
N MET A 251 -7.52 -0.94 18.91
CA MET A 251 -8.51 -1.41 17.92
C MET A 251 -9.91 -0.85 18.21
N ILE A 252 -10.41 -0.99 19.43
CA ILE A 252 -11.73 -0.46 19.82
C ILE A 252 -11.74 1.08 19.83
N PRO A 253 -10.76 1.77 20.42
CA PRO A 253 -10.67 3.23 20.36
C PRO A 253 -10.63 3.79 18.93
N LEU A 254 -9.92 3.15 18.01
CA LEU A 254 -9.91 3.55 16.58
C LEU A 254 -11.28 3.34 15.94
N LYS A 255 -11.95 2.21 16.20
CA LYS A 255 -13.32 1.99 15.70
C LYS A 255 -14.26 3.10 16.18
N GLN A 256 -14.27 3.40 17.47
CA GLN A 256 -15.09 4.46 18.05
C GLN A 256 -14.77 5.83 17.46
N ARG A 257 -13.50 6.12 17.23
CA ARG A 257 -13.08 7.36 16.56
C ARG A 257 -13.63 7.48 15.15
N LEU A 258 -13.53 6.42 14.32
CA LEU A 258 -14.10 6.38 12.98
C LEU A 258 -15.62 6.61 13.01
N GLU A 259 -16.32 5.98 13.94
CA GLU A 259 -17.76 6.17 14.16
C GLU A 259 -18.10 7.62 14.56
N THR A 260 -17.25 8.28 15.37
CA THR A 260 -17.40 9.70 15.71
C THR A 260 -17.37 10.59 14.47
N TYR A 261 -16.54 10.22 13.49
CA TYR A 261 -16.50 10.88 12.18
C TYR A 261 -17.56 10.37 11.18
N ALA A 262 -18.47 9.54 11.62
CA ALA A 262 -19.49 8.89 10.78
C ALA A 262 -18.90 8.09 9.59
N VAL A 263 -17.71 7.51 9.78
CA VAL A 263 -17.09 6.59 8.82
C VAL A 263 -17.58 5.17 9.11
N PRO A 264 -18.26 4.51 8.19
CA PRO A 264 -18.73 3.13 8.37
C PRO A 264 -17.54 2.17 8.54
N THR A 265 -17.69 1.24 9.47
CA THR A 265 -16.70 0.17 9.71
C THR A 265 -17.40 -1.18 9.72
N SER A 266 -16.70 -2.25 9.34
CA SER A 266 -17.19 -3.61 9.56
C SER A 266 -17.23 -3.93 11.05
N ASP A 267 -17.89 -5.03 11.40
CA ASP A 267 -17.67 -5.64 12.71
C ASP A 267 -16.19 -6.02 12.87
N LEU A 268 -15.73 -6.10 14.12
CA LEU A 268 -14.45 -6.71 14.42
C LEU A 268 -14.55 -8.23 14.18
N TRP A 269 -13.60 -8.77 13.43
CA TRP A 269 -13.61 -10.19 13.07
C TRP A 269 -12.21 -10.78 13.06
N SER A 270 -12.14 -12.12 13.15
CA SER A 270 -10.89 -12.87 13.20
C SER A 270 -10.82 -13.87 12.05
N ARG A 271 -9.65 -13.99 11.40
CA ARG A 271 -9.37 -14.97 10.34
C ARG A 271 -8.90 -16.31 10.88
N ASN A 272 -8.17 -16.30 11.99
CA ASN A 272 -7.51 -17.49 12.55
C ASN A 272 -7.82 -17.74 14.03
N GLY A 273 -8.61 -16.88 14.67
CA GLY A 273 -9.00 -16.96 16.06
C GLY A 273 -8.07 -16.25 17.05
N SER A 274 -6.91 -15.75 16.59
CA SER A 274 -5.94 -14.99 17.40
C SER A 274 -5.73 -13.56 16.94
N ASP A 275 -6.02 -13.29 15.70
CA ASP A 275 -5.98 -11.97 15.06
C ASP A 275 -7.32 -11.23 15.18
N THR A 276 -7.31 -9.97 14.82
CA THR A 276 -8.54 -9.16 14.70
C THR A 276 -8.41 -8.15 13.56
N ALA A 277 -9.41 -8.09 12.73
CA ALA A 277 -9.47 -7.21 11.59
C ALA A 277 -10.75 -6.37 11.57
N MET A 278 -10.71 -5.24 10.90
CA MET A 278 -11.82 -4.36 10.62
C MET A 278 -11.59 -3.64 9.30
N TYR A 279 -12.61 -3.62 8.43
CA TYR A 279 -12.57 -2.86 7.19
C TYR A 279 -13.26 -1.50 7.32
N LEU A 280 -12.77 -0.54 6.55
CA LEU A 280 -13.37 0.78 6.34
C LEU A 280 -13.02 1.28 4.94
N ARG A 281 -13.67 2.36 4.49
CA ARG A 281 -13.25 3.07 3.27
C ARG A 281 -12.84 4.50 3.60
N ASP A 282 -11.89 5.04 2.83
CA ASP A 282 -11.61 6.47 2.84
C ASP A 282 -12.65 7.23 1.99
N PRO A 283 -12.66 8.58 2.00
CA PRO A 283 -13.63 9.37 1.23
C PRO A 283 -13.56 9.17 -0.28
N SER A 284 -12.45 8.64 -0.79
CA SER A 284 -12.29 8.29 -2.20
C SER A 284 -12.84 6.91 -2.55
N GLY A 285 -13.25 6.13 -1.54
CA GLY A 285 -13.77 4.78 -1.68
C GLY A 285 -12.70 3.68 -1.65
N THR A 286 -11.45 4.04 -1.38
CA THR A 286 -10.36 3.06 -1.22
C THR A 286 -10.60 2.21 0.04
N LEU A 287 -10.48 0.90 -0.08
CA LEU A 287 -10.69 -0.02 1.02
C LEU A 287 -9.42 -0.15 1.87
N TRP A 288 -9.59 -0.01 3.17
CA TRP A 288 -8.56 -0.13 4.18
C TRP A 288 -8.91 -1.23 5.18
N GLU A 289 -7.91 -1.91 5.67
CA GLU A 289 -8.01 -2.85 6.77
C GLU A 289 -7.20 -2.34 7.97
N LEU A 290 -7.81 -2.28 9.14
CA LEU A 290 -7.11 -2.17 10.41
C LEU A 290 -6.95 -3.58 10.98
N TYR A 291 -5.71 -3.97 11.27
CA TYR A 291 -5.36 -5.35 11.62
C TYR A 291 -4.51 -5.42 12.89
N CYS A 292 -4.92 -6.27 13.79
CA CYS A 292 -4.19 -6.64 14.98
C CYS A 292 -3.79 -8.13 14.89
N GLU A 293 -2.50 -8.42 14.89
CA GLU A 293 -1.98 -9.79 14.68
C GLU A 293 -2.35 -10.73 15.81
N SER A 294 -2.39 -10.22 17.05
CA SER A 294 -2.66 -11.05 18.24
C SER A 294 -2.95 -10.20 19.48
N GLY A 295 -3.41 -10.85 20.55
CA GLY A 295 -3.57 -10.22 21.86
C GLY A 295 -4.81 -9.36 22.02
N PHE A 296 -5.74 -9.36 21.07
CA PHE A 296 -7.01 -8.66 21.21
C PHE A 296 -7.90 -9.36 22.25
N GLN A 297 -8.41 -8.57 23.22
CA GLN A 297 -9.22 -9.07 24.33
C GLN A 297 -10.72 -8.77 24.17
N GLY A 298 -11.10 -8.10 23.09
CA GLY A 298 -12.50 -7.77 22.81
C GLY A 298 -13.26 -8.90 22.11
N ALA A 299 -14.55 -8.70 21.92
CA ALA A 299 -15.36 -9.60 21.11
C ALA A 299 -15.10 -9.37 19.62
N ALA A 300 -14.71 -10.41 18.92
CA ALA A 300 -14.58 -10.43 17.47
C ALA A 300 -15.41 -11.58 16.89
N ARG A 301 -16.08 -11.34 15.76
CA ARG A 301 -16.82 -12.37 15.04
C ARG A 301 -15.83 -13.34 14.39
N ARG A 302 -16.19 -14.60 14.36
CA ARG A 302 -15.33 -15.61 13.72
C ARG A 302 -15.62 -15.64 12.22
N GLY A 303 -14.59 -15.32 11.42
CA GLY A 303 -14.69 -15.33 9.97
C GLY A 303 -14.78 -16.73 9.39
N VAL A 304 -15.27 -16.85 8.16
CA VAL A 304 -15.43 -18.15 7.46
C VAL A 304 -14.11 -18.91 7.34
N SER A 305 -12.98 -18.21 7.15
CA SER A 305 -11.62 -18.80 7.12
C SER A 305 -11.20 -19.42 8.45
N ALA A 306 -11.77 -18.95 9.56
CA ALA A 306 -11.56 -19.50 10.90
C ALA A 306 -12.64 -20.49 11.31
N GLY A 307 -13.46 -20.99 10.37
CA GLY A 307 -14.56 -21.90 10.62
C GLY A 307 -15.77 -21.24 11.28
N GLY A 308 -15.92 -19.93 11.19
CA GLY A 308 -17.11 -19.16 11.54
C GLY A 308 -18.03 -18.91 10.36
N ASP A 309 -18.98 -18.00 10.54
CA ASP A 309 -19.98 -17.63 9.54
C ASP A 309 -19.87 -16.16 9.08
N TYR A 310 -18.97 -15.40 9.64
CA TYR A 310 -18.85 -13.98 9.34
C TYR A 310 -18.04 -13.74 8.06
N LYS A 311 -18.62 -12.96 7.16
CA LYS A 311 -17.94 -12.36 6.01
C LYS A 311 -18.24 -10.86 6.01
N PRO A 312 -17.21 -9.98 5.99
CA PRO A 312 -17.44 -8.55 5.91
C PRO A 312 -18.23 -8.17 4.65
N ASP A 313 -19.27 -7.34 4.82
CA ASP A 313 -19.95 -6.71 3.69
C ASP A 313 -19.24 -5.41 3.32
N VAL A 314 -18.26 -5.51 2.42
CA VAL A 314 -17.46 -4.35 1.99
C VAL A 314 -18.28 -3.33 1.19
N LYS A 315 -19.43 -3.73 0.64
CA LYS A 315 -20.35 -2.83 -0.06
C LYS A 315 -21.09 -1.92 0.93
N ALA A 316 -21.44 -2.42 2.11
CA ALA A 316 -22.07 -1.63 3.17
C ALA A 316 -21.15 -0.56 3.76
N LEU A 317 -19.84 -0.59 3.45
CA LEU A 317 -18.88 0.41 3.92
C LEU A 317 -18.81 1.66 3.03
N ASN A 318 -19.55 1.69 1.90
CA ASN A 318 -19.61 2.87 1.05
C ASN A 318 -20.46 3.95 1.72
N TYR A 319 -20.03 5.21 1.61
CA TYR A 319 -20.72 6.38 2.12
C TYR A 319 -20.50 7.58 1.20
N GLU A 320 -21.40 8.55 1.23
CA GLU A 320 -21.29 9.77 0.44
C GLU A 320 -20.63 10.91 1.22
N THR A 321 -20.82 10.93 2.54
CA THR A 321 -20.32 12.00 3.41
C THR A 321 -19.85 11.43 4.74
N TRP A 322 -18.84 12.07 5.32
CA TRP A 322 -18.37 11.86 6.67
C TRP A 322 -18.34 13.19 7.44
N ARG A 323 -18.15 13.16 8.75
CA ARG A 323 -18.04 14.39 9.56
C ARG A 323 -16.63 14.96 9.41
N ASP A 324 -16.41 15.59 8.25
CA ASP A 324 -15.14 16.22 7.90
C ASP A 324 -14.90 17.46 8.79
N PRO A 325 -13.80 17.52 9.60
CA PRO A 325 -13.52 18.66 10.45
C PRO A 325 -13.17 19.95 9.68
N GLY A 326 -12.99 19.86 8.37
CA GLY A 326 -12.71 21.00 7.49
C GLY A 326 -13.93 21.56 6.75
N LYS A 327 -15.13 21.02 7.02
CA LYS A 327 -16.41 21.48 6.41
C LYS A 327 -17.36 22.04 7.42
#